data_0735bf2b13a5032a6f7e61412e381848
#
_entry.id   0735bf2b13a5032a6f7e61412e381848
#
_cell.length_a   1.000
_cell.length_b   1.000
_cell.length_c   1.000
_cell.angle_alpha   90.00
_cell.angle_beta   90.00
_cell.angle_gamma   90.00
#
_symmetry.space_group_name_H-M   'P 1'
#
loop_
_entity.id
_entity.type
_entity.pdbx_description
1 polymer ?
#
loop_
_entity_poly.entity_id
_entity_poly.type
_entity_poly.pdbx_seq_one_letter_code
_entity_poly.pdbx_strand_id
1 'polypeptide(L)'
;MMNLKLSNRPLTLLLSVCLAAGLAAGCSGEDKAKQAKTAAAPMTFVFGDTTFNPENEEPNVNPHFKYAGWAAMRYGVGETLFRYSNTMQIEPWLATSYELLDPLTWKLTLREGIAFSNGRPMTGAAVKACLEHLVKVHDRAQGDLMIDSISAEGQTVTIKTKRPNPTLLNYLSDPYGIIFDMEAGITDDGIVVGTGPYKVTKLVSGETIELVRNEKYWNGTPGFDQVKVLTISDGDTLTMALQSGEIDGAYGIPYASYPIFQKGGYTFTSTPTSRTFFAHMNFKSPIVQDPAVRKAIAMGVDKERFVRDLLNGNGYVAKGAFPSTFAFGGDSVKAKPYNPDLARATLDAAGWVDSDGDGIRDKNGQPLRIRWLTYPSRQEQPLLAESAQANLKAIGIDVVINNTADHNSIRVRPELWDIYVSAMVTAPTGDPAYFFTTHALDRSAVNNGHYHSDKLEALARELNDTFDVKKRGELAVQMQQTVLDDDAFIFFSHLKMSMITKDTVVGLTAHPTDFYEITAKLAPAPAKQ
;
A
#
# COMPACT_ATOMS: atom_id res chain seq x y z
N MET A 1 32.08 3.31 47.91
CA MET A 1 33.19 4.27 48.00
C MET A 1 34.09 4.02 46.82
N MET A 2 33.99 4.84 45.79
CA MET A 2 35.02 4.96 44.76
C MET A 2 34.81 6.31 44.06
N ASN A 3 35.82 7.17 44.22
CA ASN A 3 35.83 8.58 43.79
C ASN A 3 35.91 8.72 42.27
N LEU A 4 35.01 9.54 41.68
CA LEU A 4 35.17 10.06 40.33
C LEU A 4 35.80 11.47 40.42
N LYS A 5 36.99 11.60 39.85
CA LYS A 5 37.67 12.87 39.62
C LYS A 5 37.07 13.57 38.37
N LEU A 6 36.54 14.75 38.59
CA LEU A 6 36.23 15.75 37.54
C LEU A 6 37.53 16.39 37.02
N SER A 7 37.73 16.38 35.72
CA SER A 7 38.77 17.12 35.01
C SER A 7 38.15 18.28 34.25
N ASN A 8 38.34 19.48 34.76
CA ASN A 8 38.08 20.76 34.08
C ASN A 8 39.11 21.01 32.97
N ARG A 9 38.69 21.30 31.76
CA ARG A 9 39.50 21.99 30.74
C ARG A 9 38.71 23.18 30.17
N PRO A 10 39.35 24.35 30.04
CA PRO A 10 38.66 25.58 29.64
C PRO A 10 38.53 25.69 28.10
N LEU A 11 37.43 26.29 27.73
CA LEU A 11 37.04 26.69 26.39
C LEU A 11 37.83 27.93 25.98
N THR A 12 38.63 27.84 24.90
CA THR A 12 39.32 28.99 24.33
C THR A 12 38.59 29.46 23.07
N LEU A 13 37.95 30.61 23.16
CA LEU A 13 37.33 31.32 22.04
C LEU A 13 38.45 31.98 21.21
N LEU A 14 38.53 31.71 19.92
CA LEU A 14 39.37 32.46 18.97
C LEU A 14 38.45 33.20 17.98
N LEU A 15 38.31 34.50 18.23
CA LEU A 15 37.75 35.48 17.30
C LEU A 15 38.85 35.87 16.32
N SER A 16 38.68 35.66 15.03
CA SER A 16 39.55 36.21 13.98
C SER A 16 38.77 37.24 13.17
N VAL A 17 39.05 38.49 13.45
CA VAL A 17 38.69 39.66 12.64
C VAL A 17 39.78 39.83 11.59
N CYS A 18 39.44 39.84 10.31
CA CYS A 18 40.31 40.33 9.25
C CYS A 18 39.72 41.58 8.62
N LEU A 19 40.41 42.67 8.86
CA LEU A 19 40.16 44.00 8.32
C LEU A 19 40.69 44.10 6.88
N ALA A 20 39.95 44.79 6.06
CA ALA A 20 40.32 45.20 4.71
C ALA A 20 41.19 46.48 4.70
N ALA A 21 42.17 46.53 3.84
CA ALA A 21 42.74 47.76 3.25
C ALA A 21 43.67 47.32 2.10
N GLY A 22 43.42 47.74 0.93
CA GLY A 22 43.58 48.94 0.30
C GLY A 22 44.50 49.02 -0.88
N LEU A 23 44.03 49.63 -1.96
CA LEU A 23 44.71 50.49 -2.94
C LEU A 23 45.46 49.86 -4.13
N ALA A 24 44.81 49.98 -5.21
CA ALA A 24 45.11 50.49 -6.55
C ALA A 24 46.57 50.63 -7.03
N ALA A 25 46.87 49.97 -8.15
CA ALA A 25 47.60 50.56 -9.27
C ALA A 25 47.31 49.73 -10.53
N GLY A 26 46.89 50.39 -11.61
CA GLY A 26 46.46 49.78 -12.85
C GLY A 26 47.60 49.32 -13.75
N CYS A 27 47.19 48.49 -14.70
CA CYS A 27 47.66 48.56 -16.09
C CYS A 27 46.81 47.60 -16.94
N SER A 28 46.40 48.15 -18.05
CA SER A 28 45.63 47.57 -19.12
C SER A 28 46.10 46.19 -19.59
N GLY A 29 45.16 45.27 -19.71
CA GLY A 29 45.26 44.03 -20.45
C GLY A 29 43.85 43.47 -20.67
N GLU A 30 43.32 43.57 -21.93
CA GLU A 30 42.07 42.95 -22.33
C GLU A 30 42.22 41.44 -22.31
N ASP A 31 41.95 40.83 -21.19
CA ASP A 31 41.66 39.41 -21.15
C ASP A 31 40.14 39.23 -20.95
N LYS A 32 39.47 38.76 -21.99
CA LYS A 32 38.08 38.28 -21.94
C LYS A 32 38.02 37.09 -20.94
N ALA A 33 37.87 37.36 -19.67
CA ALA A 33 37.48 36.35 -18.71
C ALA A 33 36.09 35.82 -19.13
N LYS A 34 36.07 34.61 -19.67
CA LYS A 34 34.85 33.80 -19.75
C LYS A 34 34.31 33.72 -18.32
N GLN A 35 33.24 34.46 -18.05
CA GLN A 35 32.41 34.22 -16.88
C GLN A 35 31.96 32.77 -16.94
N ALA A 36 32.56 31.90 -16.16
CA ALA A 36 32.01 30.62 -15.85
C ALA A 36 30.64 30.89 -15.24
N LYS A 37 29.56 30.57 -15.97
CA LYS A 37 28.21 30.52 -15.38
C LYS A 37 28.34 29.61 -14.18
N THR A 38 28.28 30.18 -12.99
CA THR A 38 28.06 29.39 -11.77
C THR A 38 26.81 28.56 -12.02
N ALA A 39 26.95 27.25 -12.11
CA ALA A 39 25.81 26.37 -12.25
C ALA A 39 24.90 26.63 -11.05
N ALA A 40 23.62 26.88 -11.32
CA ALA A 40 22.63 27.01 -10.26
C ALA A 40 22.66 25.76 -9.38
N ALA A 41 22.48 25.93 -8.08
CA ALA A 41 22.38 24.79 -7.18
C ALA A 41 21.25 23.83 -7.66
N PRO A 42 21.46 22.51 -7.60
CA PRO A 42 20.46 21.56 -8.07
C PRO A 42 19.15 21.71 -7.28
N MET A 43 18.02 21.70 -7.98
CA MET A 43 16.70 21.71 -7.36
C MET A 43 16.42 20.35 -6.75
N THR A 44 16.27 20.30 -5.43
CA THR A 44 16.06 19.08 -4.67
C THR A 44 14.65 19.05 -4.10
N PHE A 45 13.94 17.91 -4.26
CA PHE A 45 12.71 17.59 -3.56
C PHE A 45 13.02 16.67 -2.38
N VAL A 46 12.61 17.06 -1.17
CA VAL A 46 12.79 16.25 0.04
C VAL A 46 11.46 15.62 0.45
N PHE A 47 11.41 14.30 0.46
CA PHE A 47 10.22 13.51 0.77
C PHE A 47 10.38 12.77 2.09
N GLY A 48 9.44 12.96 3.01
CA GLY A 48 9.36 12.21 4.26
C GLY A 48 8.41 11.01 4.12
N ASP A 49 8.88 9.82 4.45
CA ASP A 49 8.09 8.58 4.37
C ASP A 49 8.21 7.77 5.66
N THR A 50 7.08 7.34 6.22
CA THR A 50 7.03 6.50 7.43
C THR A 50 7.28 5.03 7.14
N THR A 51 7.26 4.60 5.90
CA THR A 51 7.17 3.17 5.53
C THR A 51 8.48 2.51 5.12
N PHE A 52 9.49 3.30 4.71
CA PHE A 52 10.82 2.81 4.41
C PHE A 52 11.68 2.78 5.70
N ASN A 53 11.34 1.90 6.63
CA ASN A 53 11.96 1.85 7.96
C ASN A 53 12.73 0.53 8.20
N PRO A 54 13.60 0.47 9.23
CA PRO A 54 14.39 -0.72 9.56
C PRO A 54 13.56 -1.97 9.92
N GLU A 55 12.30 -1.79 10.36
CA GLU A 55 11.39 -2.90 10.68
C GLU A 55 10.97 -3.69 9.43
N ASN A 56 11.13 -3.11 8.24
CA ASN A 56 10.86 -3.75 6.96
C ASN A 56 12.03 -4.61 6.44
N GLU A 57 12.72 -5.33 7.33
CA GLU A 57 13.74 -6.31 6.99
C GLU A 57 14.66 -5.91 5.80
N GLU A 58 15.72 -5.17 6.07
CA GLU A 58 16.70 -4.73 5.07
C GLU A 58 16.09 -3.88 3.93
N PRO A 59 15.55 -2.68 4.23
CA PRO A 59 14.99 -1.80 3.21
C PRO A 59 16.03 -1.45 2.14
N ASN A 60 15.70 -1.79 0.89
CA ASN A 60 16.51 -1.54 -0.31
C ASN A 60 15.59 -1.30 -1.52
N VAL A 61 16.14 -1.22 -2.71
CA VAL A 61 15.39 -0.99 -3.95
C VAL A 61 15.56 -2.12 -4.98
N ASN A 62 15.96 -3.32 -4.55
CA ASN A 62 16.03 -4.50 -5.41
C ASN A 62 14.63 -5.12 -5.58
N PRO A 63 13.99 -5.03 -6.76
CA PRO A 63 12.64 -5.54 -6.96
C PRO A 63 12.50 -7.05 -6.74
N HIS A 64 13.57 -7.80 -6.91
CA HIS A 64 13.58 -9.25 -6.78
C HIS A 64 13.86 -9.72 -5.33
N PHE A 65 13.87 -8.80 -4.37
CA PHE A 65 14.08 -9.14 -2.96
C PHE A 65 12.82 -8.80 -2.13
N LYS A 66 12.09 -9.80 -1.66
CA LYS A 66 10.90 -9.65 -0.79
C LYS A 66 9.92 -8.56 -1.32
N TYR A 67 9.71 -7.49 -0.56
CA TYR A 67 8.83 -6.36 -0.91
C TYR A 67 9.59 -5.10 -1.36
N ALA A 68 10.90 -5.17 -1.56
CA ALA A 68 11.73 -3.99 -1.89
C ALA A 68 11.39 -3.35 -3.25
N GLY A 69 10.78 -4.08 -4.17
CA GLY A 69 10.24 -3.54 -5.42
C GLY A 69 9.25 -2.40 -5.22
N TRP A 70 8.52 -2.45 -4.11
CA TRP A 70 7.62 -1.37 -3.72
C TRP A 70 8.35 -0.02 -3.57
N ALA A 71 9.50 0.04 -2.88
CA ALA A 71 10.31 1.24 -2.76
C ALA A 71 10.89 1.69 -4.11
N ALA A 72 11.37 0.73 -4.93
CA ALA A 72 11.89 1.03 -6.26
C ALA A 72 10.85 1.68 -7.18
N MET A 73 9.60 1.23 -7.11
CA MET A 73 8.50 1.79 -7.91
C MET A 73 8.03 3.13 -7.36
N ARG A 74 7.82 3.24 -6.05
CA ARG A 74 7.36 4.46 -5.37
C ARG A 74 8.30 5.62 -5.60
N TYR A 75 9.60 5.37 -5.53
CA TYR A 75 10.61 6.43 -5.67
C TYR A 75 11.08 6.63 -7.12
N GLY A 76 10.40 6.02 -8.09
CA GLY A 76 10.65 6.26 -9.51
C GLY A 76 11.96 5.69 -10.03
N VAL A 77 12.48 4.59 -9.44
CA VAL A 77 13.70 3.92 -9.88
C VAL A 77 13.42 2.96 -11.04
N GLY A 78 12.31 2.23 -10.96
CA GLY A 78 11.96 1.21 -11.94
C GLY A 78 10.50 1.17 -12.31
N GLU A 79 10.21 0.53 -13.43
CA GLU A 79 8.88 0.45 -14.04
C GLU A 79 8.60 -0.99 -14.49
N THR A 80 7.31 -1.33 -14.59
CA THR A 80 6.81 -2.64 -15.01
C THR A 80 6.33 -2.63 -16.46
N LEU A 81 6.08 -3.80 -17.03
CA LEU A 81 5.57 -3.94 -18.41
C LEU A 81 4.19 -3.31 -18.58
N PHE A 82 3.35 -3.47 -17.56
CA PHE A 82 2.04 -2.84 -17.45
C PHE A 82 1.97 -2.12 -16.11
N ARG A 83 0.96 -1.27 -15.92
CA ARG A 83 0.72 -0.58 -14.65
C ARG A 83 -0.76 -0.56 -14.30
N TYR A 84 -1.08 -0.16 -13.07
CA TYR A 84 -2.46 0.05 -12.64
C TYR A 84 -2.90 1.50 -12.91
N SER A 85 -4.12 1.66 -13.42
CA SER A 85 -4.81 2.94 -13.47
C SER A 85 -5.30 3.37 -12.07
N ASN A 86 -5.81 4.59 -11.95
CA ASN A 86 -6.47 5.05 -10.71
C ASN A 86 -7.73 4.25 -10.35
N THR A 87 -8.24 3.42 -11.25
CA THR A 87 -9.35 2.48 -11.02
C THR A 87 -8.88 1.04 -10.93
N MET A 88 -7.57 0.83 -10.79
CA MET A 88 -6.90 -0.47 -10.67
C MET A 88 -7.07 -1.40 -11.87
N GLN A 89 -7.33 -0.83 -13.05
CA GLN A 89 -7.29 -1.57 -14.30
C GLN A 89 -5.87 -1.62 -14.85
N ILE A 90 -5.54 -2.69 -15.58
CA ILE A 90 -4.23 -2.84 -16.23
C ILE A 90 -4.15 -1.94 -17.45
N GLU A 91 -3.09 -1.13 -17.52
CA GLU A 91 -2.75 -0.26 -18.64
C GLU A 91 -1.38 -0.63 -19.22
N PRO A 92 -1.18 -0.54 -20.55
CA PRO A 92 0.14 -0.63 -21.17
C PRO A 92 1.13 0.40 -20.61
N TRP A 93 2.40 -0.01 -20.40
CA TRP A 93 3.45 0.89 -19.93
C TRP A 93 4.77 0.66 -20.68
N LEU A 94 5.71 -0.16 -20.16
CA LEU A 94 6.90 -0.56 -20.92
C LEU A 94 6.54 -1.50 -22.10
N ALA A 95 5.47 -2.27 -21.97
CA ALA A 95 4.81 -2.92 -23.10
C ALA A 95 3.70 -2.01 -23.66
N THR A 96 3.49 -2.05 -24.98
CA THR A 96 2.45 -1.28 -25.68
C THR A 96 1.17 -2.07 -25.89
N SER A 97 1.27 -3.41 -25.94
CA SER A 97 0.13 -4.30 -26.15
C SER A 97 0.44 -5.73 -25.68
N TYR A 98 -0.63 -6.50 -25.59
CA TYR A 98 -0.56 -7.94 -25.35
C TYR A 98 -1.60 -8.67 -26.20
N GLU A 99 -1.35 -9.96 -26.41
CA GLU A 99 -2.25 -10.88 -27.11
C GLU A 99 -2.21 -12.23 -26.40
N LEU A 100 -3.37 -12.80 -26.08
CA LEU A 100 -3.51 -14.16 -25.58
C LEU A 100 -3.64 -15.09 -26.82
N LEU A 101 -2.57 -15.80 -27.15
CA LEU A 101 -2.53 -16.69 -28.33
C LEU A 101 -3.32 -17.98 -28.08
N ASP A 102 -3.23 -18.49 -26.87
CA ASP A 102 -3.97 -19.62 -26.34
C ASP A 102 -4.02 -19.52 -24.80
N PRO A 103 -4.78 -20.34 -24.05
CA PRO A 103 -4.92 -20.21 -22.59
C PRO A 103 -3.61 -20.27 -21.79
N LEU A 104 -2.51 -20.70 -22.39
CA LEU A 104 -1.19 -20.80 -21.75
C LEU A 104 -0.17 -19.80 -22.30
N THR A 105 -0.45 -19.14 -23.44
CA THR A 105 0.59 -18.40 -24.18
C THR A 105 0.19 -16.94 -24.38
N TRP A 106 0.99 -16.05 -23.80
CA TRP A 106 0.86 -14.61 -23.90
C TRP A 106 1.98 -14.05 -24.77
N LYS A 107 1.64 -13.18 -25.72
CA LYS A 107 2.56 -12.41 -26.54
C LYS A 107 2.50 -10.94 -26.13
N LEU A 108 3.64 -10.37 -25.76
CA LEU A 108 3.78 -8.98 -25.32
C LEU A 108 4.61 -8.22 -26.33
N THR A 109 4.17 -7.03 -26.73
CA THR A 109 4.94 -6.11 -27.59
C THR A 109 5.53 -5.00 -26.74
N LEU A 110 6.83 -4.86 -26.69
CA LEU A 110 7.53 -3.83 -25.93
C LEU A 110 7.55 -2.50 -26.67
N ARG A 111 7.60 -1.43 -25.90
CA ARG A 111 7.80 -0.07 -26.43
C ARG A 111 9.21 0.07 -26.96
N GLU A 112 9.35 0.64 -28.16
CA GLU A 112 10.64 0.95 -28.74
C GLU A 112 11.27 2.21 -28.12
N GLY A 113 12.60 2.32 -28.20
CA GLY A 113 13.35 3.50 -27.77
C GLY A 113 13.52 3.67 -26.26
N ILE A 114 13.07 2.72 -25.44
CA ILE A 114 13.34 2.73 -24.00
C ILE A 114 14.78 2.33 -23.72
N ALA A 115 15.44 3.06 -22.82
CA ALA A 115 16.74 2.71 -22.29
C ALA A 115 16.69 2.66 -20.74
N PHE A 116 17.52 1.81 -20.18
CA PHE A 116 17.84 1.86 -18.76
C PHE A 116 18.59 3.15 -18.41
N SER A 117 18.61 3.52 -17.14
CA SER A 117 19.22 4.77 -16.67
C SER A 117 20.73 4.89 -16.92
N ASN A 118 21.43 3.79 -17.23
CA ASN A 118 22.82 3.78 -17.73
C ASN A 118 22.93 3.99 -19.25
N GLY A 119 21.80 4.00 -19.97
CA GLY A 119 21.71 4.22 -21.42
C GLY A 119 21.72 2.96 -22.27
N ARG A 120 21.74 1.77 -21.68
CA ARG A 120 21.58 0.50 -22.41
C ARG A 120 20.12 0.35 -22.89
N PRO A 121 19.90 -0.13 -24.13
CA PRO A 121 18.56 -0.35 -24.64
C PRO A 121 17.81 -1.44 -23.86
N MET A 122 16.53 -1.21 -23.54
CA MET A 122 15.62 -2.23 -23.04
C MET A 122 15.09 -3.05 -24.24
N THR A 123 15.61 -4.24 -24.42
CA THR A 123 15.21 -5.17 -25.49
C THR A 123 14.38 -6.32 -24.93
N GLY A 124 13.72 -7.09 -25.83
CA GLY A 124 13.03 -8.32 -25.41
C GLY A 124 13.96 -9.31 -24.70
N ALA A 125 15.23 -9.39 -25.12
CA ALA A 125 16.22 -10.23 -24.45
C ALA A 125 16.53 -9.76 -23.03
N ALA A 126 16.63 -8.44 -22.80
CA ALA A 126 16.82 -7.87 -21.47
C ALA A 126 15.61 -8.12 -20.56
N VAL A 127 14.39 -7.94 -21.07
CA VAL A 127 13.15 -8.25 -20.33
C VAL A 127 13.07 -9.74 -19.98
N LYS A 128 13.37 -10.62 -20.95
CA LYS A 128 13.44 -12.08 -20.71
C LYS A 128 14.40 -12.41 -19.57
N ALA A 129 15.65 -11.91 -19.63
CA ALA A 129 16.65 -12.16 -18.60
C ALA A 129 16.19 -11.69 -17.21
N CYS A 130 15.56 -10.52 -17.13
CA CYS A 130 15.02 -9.98 -15.88
C CYS A 130 13.90 -10.86 -15.32
N LEU A 131 12.92 -11.27 -16.14
CA LEU A 131 11.81 -12.12 -15.70
C LEU A 131 12.27 -13.54 -15.35
N GLU A 132 13.24 -14.11 -16.06
CA GLU A 132 13.81 -15.42 -15.71
C GLU A 132 14.54 -15.38 -14.35
N HIS A 133 15.25 -14.29 -14.07
CA HIS A 133 15.86 -14.09 -12.76
C HIS A 133 14.77 -13.92 -11.68
N LEU A 134 13.74 -13.12 -11.92
CA LEU A 134 12.62 -12.92 -11.00
C LEU A 134 12.01 -14.25 -10.55
N VAL A 135 11.59 -15.11 -11.48
CA VAL A 135 10.94 -16.39 -11.14
C VAL A 135 11.87 -17.38 -10.45
N LYS A 136 13.19 -17.19 -10.57
CA LYS A 136 14.18 -18.02 -9.91
C LYS A 136 14.42 -17.66 -8.46
N VAL A 137 14.35 -16.36 -8.12
CA VAL A 137 14.82 -15.87 -6.80
C VAL A 137 13.73 -15.31 -5.91
N HIS A 138 12.60 -14.85 -6.47
CA HIS A 138 11.57 -14.17 -5.69
C HIS A 138 10.52 -15.16 -5.14
N ASP A 139 10.27 -15.13 -3.84
CA ASP A 139 9.44 -16.09 -3.10
C ASP A 139 8.03 -16.29 -3.70
N ARG A 140 7.39 -15.20 -4.13
CA ARG A 140 6.01 -15.21 -4.65
C ARG A 140 5.94 -15.44 -6.16
N ALA A 141 6.90 -14.87 -6.92
CA ALA A 141 6.78 -14.76 -8.37
C ALA A 141 6.62 -16.11 -9.08
N GLN A 142 7.25 -17.17 -8.60
CA GLN A 142 7.09 -18.50 -9.18
C GLN A 142 5.64 -19.00 -9.10
N GLY A 143 4.97 -18.76 -7.96
CA GLY A 143 3.58 -19.16 -7.73
C GLY A 143 2.57 -18.26 -8.44
N ASP A 144 2.82 -16.96 -8.44
CA ASP A 144 1.94 -15.95 -9.00
C ASP A 144 1.97 -15.95 -10.54
N LEU A 145 3.15 -15.95 -11.13
CA LEU A 145 3.34 -15.89 -12.59
C LEU A 145 3.17 -17.24 -13.27
N MET A 146 3.51 -18.33 -12.59
CA MET A 146 3.42 -19.72 -13.11
C MET A 146 4.11 -19.91 -14.47
N ILE A 147 5.20 -19.18 -14.72
CA ILE A 147 5.92 -19.22 -16.00
C ILE A 147 6.57 -20.58 -16.20
N ASP A 148 6.34 -21.15 -17.38
CA ASP A 148 7.00 -22.35 -17.89
C ASP A 148 8.23 -21.97 -18.72
N SER A 149 8.05 -21.05 -19.68
CA SER A 149 9.14 -20.60 -20.54
C SER A 149 8.92 -19.16 -21.03
N ILE A 150 10.02 -18.48 -21.37
CA ILE A 150 10.03 -17.15 -21.96
C ILE A 150 10.88 -17.19 -23.21
N SER A 151 10.37 -16.69 -24.33
CA SER A 151 11.14 -16.42 -25.53
C SER A 151 11.07 -14.93 -25.90
N ALA A 152 12.10 -14.45 -26.60
CA ALA A 152 12.16 -13.05 -27.03
C ALA A 152 12.72 -12.97 -28.45
N GLU A 153 12.09 -12.15 -29.29
CA GLU A 153 12.55 -11.81 -30.64
C GLU A 153 12.34 -10.30 -30.87
N GLY A 154 13.45 -9.57 -30.98
CA GLY A 154 13.42 -8.10 -31.07
C GLY A 154 12.73 -7.48 -29.85
N GLN A 155 11.61 -6.78 -30.08
CA GLN A 155 10.77 -6.17 -29.04
C GLN A 155 9.54 -7.02 -28.71
N THR A 156 9.48 -8.27 -29.13
CA THR A 156 8.42 -9.21 -28.78
C THR A 156 8.89 -10.16 -27.69
N VAL A 157 8.11 -10.32 -26.64
CA VAL A 157 8.33 -11.30 -25.56
C VAL A 157 7.12 -12.23 -25.53
N THR A 158 7.37 -13.54 -25.61
CA THR A 158 6.32 -14.56 -25.50
C THR A 158 6.53 -15.33 -24.20
N ILE A 159 5.50 -15.34 -23.36
CA ILE A 159 5.47 -16.02 -22.06
C ILE A 159 4.52 -17.19 -22.16
N LYS A 160 5.00 -18.39 -21.85
CA LYS A 160 4.18 -19.58 -21.68
C LYS A 160 4.05 -19.90 -20.20
N THR A 161 2.83 -20.16 -19.74
CA THR A 161 2.52 -20.52 -18.35
C THR A 161 2.28 -22.03 -18.22
N LYS A 162 2.51 -22.59 -17.04
CA LYS A 162 2.32 -24.02 -16.72
C LYS A 162 0.86 -24.43 -16.70
N ARG A 163 -0.04 -23.49 -16.48
CA ARG A 163 -1.49 -23.62 -16.48
C ARG A 163 -2.14 -22.28 -16.83
N PRO A 164 -3.42 -22.22 -17.21
CA PRO A 164 -4.10 -20.96 -17.48
C PRO A 164 -3.88 -19.95 -16.34
N ASN A 165 -3.46 -18.74 -16.70
CA ASN A 165 -3.22 -17.66 -15.74
C ASN A 165 -3.87 -16.35 -16.20
N PRO A 166 -5.18 -16.17 -15.93
CA PRO A 166 -5.89 -14.93 -16.28
C PRO A 166 -5.33 -13.66 -15.61
N THR A 167 -4.55 -13.82 -14.55
CA THR A 167 -3.99 -12.72 -13.75
C THR A 167 -2.52 -12.41 -14.06
N LEU A 168 -1.95 -13.02 -15.12
CA LEU A 168 -0.54 -12.83 -15.46
C LEU A 168 -0.16 -11.35 -15.58
N LEU A 169 -0.96 -10.55 -16.29
CA LEU A 169 -0.66 -9.13 -16.49
C LEU A 169 -0.75 -8.32 -15.18
N ASN A 170 -1.68 -8.69 -14.31
CA ASN A 170 -1.80 -8.09 -12.99
C ASN A 170 -0.54 -8.34 -12.16
N TYR A 171 -0.04 -9.56 -12.15
CA TYR A 171 1.19 -9.92 -11.45
C TYR A 171 2.45 -9.35 -12.11
N LEU A 172 2.48 -9.19 -13.44
CA LEU A 172 3.57 -8.49 -14.13
C LEU A 172 3.59 -6.97 -13.85
N SER A 173 2.53 -6.43 -13.24
CA SER A 173 2.40 -5.05 -12.78
C SER A 173 2.71 -4.88 -11.28
N ASP A 174 2.87 -5.98 -10.53
CA ASP A 174 3.32 -5.95 -9.12
C ASP A 174 4.76 -5.42 -9.08
N PRO A 175 5.17 -4.67 -8.04
CA PRO A 175 6.50 -4.11 -7.93
C PRO A 175 7.67 -5.08 -8.13
N TYR A 176 7.51 -6.35 -7.81
CA TYR A 176 8.55 -7.33 -8.14
C TYR A 176 8.75 -7.52 -9.66
N GLY A 177 7.74 -7.19 -10.48
CA GLY A 177 7.79 -7.25 -11.94
C GLY A 177 8.54 -6.08 -12.60
N ILE A 178 9.17 -5.20 -11.84
CA ILE A 178 10.02 -4.12 -12.36
C ILE A 178 11.12 -4.69 -13.26
N ILE A 179 11.27 -4.06 -14.45
CA ILE A 179 12.30 -4.41 -15.41
C ILE A 179 13.54 -3.55 -15.12
N PHE A 180 14.68 -4.20 -14.91
CA PHE A 180 15.98 -3.56 -14.70
C PHE A 180 17.08 -4.27 -15.46
N ASP A 181 18.24 -3.61 -15.63
CA ASP A 181 19.37 -4.11 -16.39
C ASP A 181 20.12 -5.22 -15.63
N MET A 182 19.86 -6.46 -15.98
CA MET A 182 20.52 -7.62 -15.39
C MET A 182 22.03 -7.68 -15.65
N GLU A 183 22.50 -7.08 -16.75
CA GLU A 183 23.95 -7.05 -17.05
C GLU A 183 24.70 -6.00 -16.20
N ALA A 184 23.99 -4.95 -15.74
CA ALA A 184 24.55 -4.03 -14.76
C ALA A 184 24.67 -4.66 -13.36
N GLY A 185 23.90 -5.72 -13.12
CA GLY A 185 23.85 -6.43 -11.84
C GLY A 185 23.04 -5.68 -10.77
N ILE A 186 23.09 -6.23 -9.57
CA ILE A 186 22.51 -5.67 -8.36
C ILE A 186 23.68 -5.39 -7.42
N THR A 187 23.77 -4.18 -6.85
CA THR A 187 24.84 -3.86 -5.90
C THR A 187 24.61 -4.57 -4.54
N ASP A 188 25.64 -4.61 -3.70
CA ASP A 188 25.52 -5.19 -2.35
C ASP A 188 24.47 -4.48 -1.50
N ASP A 189 24.26 -3.16 -1.74
CA ASP A 189 23.21 -2.36 -1.07
C ASP A 189 21.82 -2.55 -1.72
N GLY A 190 21.66 -3.42 -2.70
CA GLY A 190 20.41 -3.68 -3.39
C GLY A 190 19.97 -2.58 -4.37
N ILE A 191 20.91 -1.80 -4.92
CA ILE A 191 20.64 -0.81 -5.96
C ILE A 191 20.59 -1.50 -7.32
N VAL A 192 19.59 -1.14 -8.14
CA VAL A 192 19.40 -1.64 -9.51
C VAL A 192 19.40 -0.49 -10.52
N VAL A 193 19.69 -0.80 -11.78
CA VAL A 193 19.64 0.11 -12.92
C VAL A 193 18.30 -0.09 -13.62
N GLY A 194 17.30 0.69 -13.24
CA GLY A 194 15.94 0.62 -13.80
C GLY A 194 15.72 1.56 -15.00
N THR A 195 14.46 1.63 -15.44
CA THR A 195 14.00 2.49 -16.55
C THR A 195 13.36 3.80 -16.08
N GLY A 196 13.20 3.99 -14.78
CA GLY A 196 12.42 5.05 -14.18
C GLY A 196 12.98 6.47 -14.34
N PRO A 197 12.19 7.51 -13.92
CA PRO A 197 12.56 8.92 -14.03
C PRO A 197 13.75 9.33 -13.15
N TYR A 198 14.06 8.55 -12.12
CA TYR A 198 15.18 8.78 -11.21
C TYR A 198 16.06 7.55 -11.07
N LYS A 199 17.31 7.76 -10.71
CA LYS A 199 18.29 6.71 -10.40
C LYS A 199 18.92 6.95 -9.04
N VAL A 200 19.12 5.90 -8.28
CA VAL A 200 19.72 5.95 -6.94
C VAL A 200 21.22 6.24 -7.06
N THR A 201 21.70 7.19 -6.26
CA THR A 201 23.12 7.52 -6.12
C THR A 201 23.66 7.15 -4.75
N LYS A 202 22.79 7.08 -3.73
CA LYS A 202 23.15 6.66 -2.40
C LYS A 202 21.94 6.05 -1.70
N LEU A 203 22.18 4.97 -0.99
CA LEU A 203 21.19 4.31 -0.15
C LEU A 203 21.82 4.04 1.22
N VAL A 204 21.15 4.50 2.27
CA VAL A 204 21.42 4.11 3.66
C VAL A 204 20.15 3.44 4.16
N SER A 205 20.24 2.13 4.33
CA SER A 205 19.08 1.28 4.65
C SER A 205 18.33 1.80 5.88
N GLY A 206 17.01 2.02 5.73
CA GLY A 206 16.15 2.52 6.80
C GLY A 206 16.33 4.00 7.20
N GLU A 207 17.20 4.76 6.51
CA GLU A 207 17.44 6.16 6.82
C GLU A 207 17.16 7.09 5.63
N THR A 208 17.83 6.87 4.50
CA THR A 208 17.73 7.78 3.37
C THR A 208 18.03 7.12 2.03
N ILE A 209 17.35 7.63 0.99
CA ILE A 209 17.66 7.34 -0.41
C ILE A 209 17.89 8.68 -1.12
N GLU A 210 19.04 8.82 -1.78
CA GLU A 210 19.35 9.97 -2.62
C GLU A 210 19.29 9.55 -4.08
N LEU A 211 18.51 10.31 -4.86
CA LEU A 211 18.28 10.02 -6.26
C LEU A 211 18.61 11.27 -7.10
N VAL A 212 19.06 11.03 -8.33
CA VAL A 212 19.23 12.07 -9.35
C VAL A 212 18.37 11.76 -10.56
N ARG A 213 17.99 12.80 -11.26
CA ARG A 213 17.20 12.72 -12.49
C ARG A 213 17.85 11.79 -13.51
N ASN A 214 17.03 10.93 -14.14
CA ASN A 214 17.42 10.17 -15.32
C ASN A 214 17.22 11.05 -16.55
N GLU A 215 18.30 11.63 -17.08
CA GLU A 215 18.26 12.52 -18.25
C GLU A 215 17.79 11.81 -19.54
N LYS A 216 17.79 10.48 -19.54
CA LYS A 216 17.36 9.65 -20.68
C LYS A 216 15.99 9.04 -20.49
N TYR A 217 15.22 9.54 -19.51
CA TYR A 217 13.90 8.99 -19.25
C TYR A 217 12.97 9.17 -20.46
N TRP A 218 12.36 8.08 -20.86
CA TRP A 218 11.59 7.98 -22.10
C TRP A 218 10.25 8.75 -22.07
N ASN A 219 9.68 8.98 -20.90
CA ASN A 219 8.33 9.56 -20.71
C ASN A 219 8.38 10.95 -20.07
N GLY A 220 9.16 11.85 -20.63
CA GLY A 220 9.26 13.25 -20.21
C GLY A 220 10.49 13.54 -19.37
N THR A 221 10.66 14.81 -18.99
CA THR A 221 11.79 15.27 -18.18
C THR A 221 11.31 15.52 -16.76
N PRO A 222 11.85 14.83 -15.75
CA PRO A 222 11.52 15.12 -14.35
C PRO A 222 11.87 16.56 -13.96
N GLY A 223 11.00 17.21 -13.17
CA GLY A 223 11.14 18.64 -12.88
C GLY A 223 12.19 18.98 -11.81
N PHE A 224 12.50 18.03 -10.91
CA PHE A 224 13.59 18.19 -9.93
C PHE A 224 14.86 17.49 -10.40
N ASP A 225 16.02 18.10 -10.12
CA ASP A 225 17.33 17.53 -10.44
C ASP A 225 17.66 16.37 -9.50
N GLN A 226 17.21 16.48 -8.25
CA GLN A 226 17.47 15.53 -7.18
C GLN A 226 16.20 15.26 -6.37
N VAL A 227 16.12 14.05 -5.83
CA VAL A 227 15.12 13.66 -4.84
C VAL A 227 15.86 13.05 -3.64
N LYS A 228 15.47 13.45 -2.44
CA LYS A 228 15.94 12.85 -1.21
C LYS A 228 14.75 12.31 -0.43
N VAL A 229 14.72 11.00 -0.19
CA VAL A 229 13.73 10.35 0.67
C VAL A 229 14.34 10.20 2.06
N LEU A 230 13.60 10.65 3.07
CA LEU A 230 13.96 10.51 4.49
C LEU A 230 12.97 9.55 5.16
N THR A 231 13.49 8.56 5.85
CA THR A 231 12.67 7.71 6.72
C THR A 231 12.40 8.45 8.02
N ILE A 232 11.13 8.78 8.26
CA ILE A 232 10.65 9.40 9.50
C ILE A 232 9.50 8.55 10.00
N SER A 233 9.77 7.54 10.82
CA SER A 233 8.79 6.55 11.27
C SER A 233 7.77 7.09 12.27
N ASP A 234 8.11 8.16 13.01
CA ASP A 234 7.19 8.83 13.92
C ASP A 234 6.35 9.89 13.20
N GLY A 235 5.03 9.74 13.24
CA GLY A 235 4.11 10.59 12.50
C GLY A 235 4.05 12.05 13.00
N ASP A 236 4.28 12.29 14.28
CA ASP A 236 4.30 13.65 14.84
C ASP A 236 5.59 14.36 14.43
N THR A 237 6.71 13.65 14.43
CA THR A 237 8.00 14.15 13.91
C THR A 237 7.87 14.47 12.41
N LEU A 238 7.23 13.60 11.63
CA LEU A 238 6.96 13.83 10.20
C LEU A 238 6.08 15.08 9.99
N THR A 239 5.07 15.27 10.84
CA THR A 239 4.20 16.46 10.82
C THR A 239 5.01 17.74 11.07
N MET A 240 5.89 17.73 12.08
CA MET A 240 6.76 18.87 12.39
C MET A 240 7.77 19.16 11.27
N ALA A 241 8.37 18.13 10.67
CA ALA A 241 9.31 18.27 9.56
C ALA A 241 8.67 18.94 8.34
N LEU A 242 7.42 18.59 8.01
CA LEU A 242 6.69 19.23 6.91
C LEU A 242 6.32 20.70 7.26
N GLN A 243 5.90 20.97 8.50
CA GLN A 243 5.56 22.33 8.96
C GLN A 243 6.77 23.25 9.01
N SER A 244 7.93 22.76 9.48
CA SER A 244 9.17 23.55 9.54
C SER A 244 9.79 23.80 8.17
N GLY A 245 9.39 23.02 7.17
CA GLY A 245 9.95 23.10 5.82
C GLY A 245 11.21 22.26 5.61
N GLU A 246 11.58 21.42 6.56
CA GLU A 246 12.67 20.45 6.41
C GLU A 246 12.42 19.44 5.28
N ILE A 247 11.15 19.07 5.07
CA ILE A 247 10.70 18.25 3.94
C ILE A 247 9.68 19.03 3.09
N ASP A 248 9.55 18.64 1.81
CA ASP A 248 8.67 19.30 0.83
C ASP A 248 7.38 18.54 0.61
N GLY A 249 7.37 17.25 0.96
CA GLY A 249 6.22 16.38 0.85
C GLY A 249 6.30 15.22 1.84
N ALA A 250 5.15 14.64 2.18
CA ALA A 250 5.05 13.58 3.18
C ALA A 250 4.00 12.52 2.84
N TYR A 251 4.32 11.28 3.19
CA TYR A 251 3.39 10.17 3.35
C TYR A 251 3.44 9.62 4.77
N GLY A 252 2.25 9.40 5.36
CA GLY A 252 2.14 8.83 6.71
C GLY A 252 1.84 9.84 7.81
N ILE A 253 1.47 11.08 7.47
CA ILE A 253 0.96 12.07 8.45
C ILE A 253 -0.25 11.48 9.18
N PRO A 254 -0.32 11.56 10.53
CA PRO A 254 -1.45 11.10 11.31
C PRO A 254 -2.75 11.85 10.97
N TYR A 255 -3.89 11.16 10.99
CA TYR A 255 -5.19 11.75 10.65
C TYR A 255 -5.57 12.92 11.55
N ALA A 256 -5.18 12.89 12.81
CA ALA A 256 -5.38 13.99 13.75
C ALA A 256 -4.71 15.29 13.30
N SER A 257 -3.61 15.20 12.54
CA SER A 257 -2.84 16.34 12.04
C SER A 257 -3.33 16.87 10.68
N TYR A 258 -4.24 16.17 9.98
CA TYR A 258 -4.74 16.60 8.67
C TYR A 258 -5.33 18.01 8.64
N PRO A 259 -6.09 18.48 9.65
CA PRO A 259 -6.63 19.85 9.68
C PRO A 259 -5.54 20.94 9.61
N ILE A 260 -4.31 20.63 9.98
CA ILE A 260 -3.17 21.57 9.89
C ILE A 260 -2.86 21.87 8.43
N PHE A 261 -2.89 20.83 7.57
CA PHE A 261 -2.47 20.89 6.17
C PHE A 261 -3.63 21.15 5.19
N GLN A 262 -4.85 21.15 5.66
CA GLN A 262 -6.02 21.56 4.87
C GLN A 262 -6.18 23.08 4.76
N LYS A 263 -5.25 23.82 5.36
CA LYS A 263 -5.14 25.29 5.28
C LYS A 263 -4.18 25.67 4.14
N GLY A 264 -4.13 26.96 3.81
CA GLY A 264 -3.22 27.46 2.75
C GLY A 264 -1.74 27.12 2.98
N GLY A 265 -0.97 27.05 1.91
CA GLY A 265 0.46 26.71 1.92
C GLY A 265 0.78 25.23 1.64
N TYR A 266 -0.26 24.38 1.54
CA TYR A 266 -0.11 22.97 1.27
C TYR A 266 -1.10 22.47 0.21
N THR A 267 -0.71 21.44 -0.50
CA THR A 267 -1.56 20.64 -1.37
C THR A 267 -1.83 19.29 -0.70
N PHE A 268 -3.10 19.00 -0.44
CA PHE A 268 -3.55 17.76 0.16
C PHE A 268 -4.26 16.92 -0.90
N THR A 269 -3.68 15.79 -1.27
CA THR A 269 -4.28 14.82 -2.20
C THR A 269 -4.66 13.55 -1.47
N SER A 270 -5.79 12.96 -1.83
CA SER A 270 -6.28 11.74 -1.20
C SER A 270 -7.01 10.88 -2.22
N THR A 271 -6.77 9.57 -2.18
CA THR A 271 -7.41 8.60 -3.08
C THR A 271 -7.91 7.39 -2.31
N PRO A 272 -9.06 6.82 -2.70
CA PRO A 272 -9.52 5.53 -2.19
C PRO A 272 -8.52 4.41 -2.49
N THR A 273 -8.33 3.51 -1.50
CA THR A 273 -7.50 2.30 -1.67
C THR A 273 -8.31 1.04 -1.39
N SER A 274 -7.80 -0.12 -1.76
CA SER A 274 -8.35 -1.40 -1.35
C SER A 274 -7.89 -1.87 0.04
N ARG A 275 -7.27 -0.98 0.84
CA ARG A 275 -6.98 -1.29 2.24
C ARG A 275 -8.28 -1.21 3.05
N THR A 276 -8.69 -2.35 3.55
CA THR A 276 -10.00 -2.53 4.16
C THR A 276 -9.87 -3.02 5.58
N PHE A 277 -10.61 -2.41 6.52
CA PHE A 277 -10.85 -2.97 7.84
C PHE A 277 -12.00 -3.95 7.76
N PHE A 278 -11.74 -5.19 8.14
CA PHE A 278 -12.76 -6.23 8.14
C PHE A 278 -12.55 -7.25 9.24
N ALA A 279 -13.66 -7.85 9.68
CA ALA A 279 -13.69 -8.93 10.64
C ALA A 279 -13.77 -10.28 9.94
N HIS A 280 -12.99 -11.24 10.42
CA HIS A 280 -13.20 -12.66 10.21
C HIS A 280 -14.10 -13.19 11.33
N MET A 281 -15.19 -13.85 10.99
CA MET A 281 -16.01 -14.60 11.93
C MET A 281 -15.41 -15.98 12.15
N ASN A 282 -15.32 -16.40 13.41
CA ASN A 282 -14.78 -17.71 13.76
C ASN A 282 -15.88 -18.78 13.77
N PHE A 283 -16.01 -19.56 12.72
CA PHE A 283 -17.00 -20.63 12.60
C PHE A 283 -16.73 -21.85 13.50
N LYS A 284 -15.63 -21.84 14.27
CA LYS A 284 -15.40 -22.82 15.37
C LYS A 284 -15.92 -22.31 16.73
N SER A 285 -16.23 -21.02 16.84
CA SER A 285 -16.83 -20.47 18.05
C SER A 285 -18.31 -20.86 18.16
N PRO A 286 -18.76 -21.48 19.26
CA PRO A 286 -20.16 -21.85 19.44
C PRO A 286 -21.13 -20.66 19.35
N ILE A 287 -20.70 -19.46 19.78
CA ILE A 287 -21.51 -18.24 19.74
C ILE A 287 -21.64 -17.73 18.29
N VAL A 288 -20.53 -17.70 17.56
CA VAL A 288 -20.49 -17.20 16.17
C VAL A 288 -21.11 -18.20 15.19
N GLN A 289 -21.25 -19.49 15.54
CA GLN A 289 -21.99 -20.46 14.75
C GLN A 289 -23.49 -20.09 14.61
N ASP A 290 -24.07 -19.37 15.62
CA ASP A 290 -25.44 -18.88 15.50
C ASP A 290 -25.53 -17.75 14.45
N PRO A 291 -26.26 -17.96 13.31
CA PRO A 291 -26.36 -16.95 12.26
C PRO A 291 -27.05 -15.66 12.73
N ALA A 292 -27.92 -15.73 13.76
CA ALA A 292 -28.57 -14.54 14.30
C ALA A 292 -27.53 -13.63 15.00
N VAL A 293 -26.55 -14.22 15.67
CA VAL A 293 -25.45 -13.48 16.31
C VAL A 293 -24.59 -12.79 15.25
N ARG A 294 -24.14 -13.51 14.20
CA ARG A 294 -23.35 -12.91 13.12
C ARG A 294 -24.11 -11.75 12.46
N LYS A 295 -25.38 -11.96 12.13
CA LYS A 295 -26.24 -10.95 11.53
C LYS A 295 -26.43 -9.74 12.43
N ALA A 296 -26.64 -9.94 13.74
CA ALA A 296 -26.77 -8.86 14.70
C ALA A 296 -25.50 -8.03 14.82
N ILE A 297 -24.33 -8.66 14.83
CA ILE A 297 -23.03 -7.97 14.84
C ILE A 297 -22.83 -7.15 13.57
N ALA A 298 -23.17 -7.70 12.39
CA ALA A 298 -23.06 -7.00 11.10
C ALA A 298 -23.91 -5.72 11.05
N MET A 299 -25.09 -5.73 11.67
CA MET A 299 -26.01 -4.59 11.76
C MET A 299 -25.80 -3.71 13.01
N GLY A 300 -25.07 -4.21 14.01
CA GLY A 300 -24.92 -3.57 15.30
C GLY A 300 -23.78 -2.55 15.39
N VAL A 301 -22.86 -2.52 14.42
CA VAL A 301 -21.71 -1.59 14.41
C VAL A 301 -21.97 -0.40 13.51
N ASP A 302 -21.91 0.82 14.07
CA ASP A 302 -22.06 2.09 13.34
C ASP A 302 -20.78 2.44 12.57
N LYS A 303 -20.69 1.92 11.35
CA LYS A 303 -19.56 2.10 10.45
C LYS A 303 -19.44 3.55 9.95
N GLU A 304 -20.56 4.24 9.80
CA GLU A 304 -20.60 5.63 9.33
C GLU A 304 -20.02 6.57 10.38
N ARG A 305 -20.40 6.37 11.64
CA ARG A 305 -19.83 7.12 12.76
C ARG A 305 -18.33 6.87 12.91
N PHE A 306 -17.91 5.62 12.79
CA PHE A 306 -16.49 5.27 12.83
C PHE A 306 -15.68 6.04 11.76
N VAL A 307 -16.14 6.03 10.51
CA VAL A 307 -15.46 6.71 9.39
C VAL A 307 -15.46 8.23 9.58
N ARG A 308 -16.59 8.80 9.96
CA ARG A 308 -16.75 10.25 10.09
C ARG A 308 -15.95 10.80 11.27
N ASP A 309 -16.10 10.20 12.45
CA ASP A 309 -15.69 10.79 13.72
C ASP A 309 -14.30 10.29 14.16
N LEU A 310 -13.94 9.04 13.87
CA LEU A 310 -12.68 8.45 14.32
C LEU A 310 -11.61 8.43 13.21
N LEU A 311 -11.99 8.30 11.95
CA LEU A 311 -11.06 8.42 10.83
C LEU A 311 -10.94 9.84 10.27
N ASN A 312 -11.63 10.83 10.85
CA ASN A 312 -11.68 12.20 10.34
C ASN A 312 -11.98 12.27 8.82
N GLY A 313 -12.85 11.38 8.34
CA GLY A 313 -13.17 11.27 6.91
C GLY A 313 -12.06 10.67 6.04
N ASN A 314 -10.95 10.17 6.61
CA ASN A 314 -9.88 9.50 5.86
C ASN A 314 -10.21 8.05 5.50
N GLY A 315 -11.44 7.81 5.16
CA GLY A 315 -11.98 6.53 4.72
C GLY A 315 -13.39 6.71 4.20
N TYR A 316 -14.03 5.61 3.89
CA TYR A 316 -15.46 5.52 3.60
C TYR A 316 -15.99 4.14 3.97
N VAL A 317 -17.27 4.07 4.22
CA VAL A 317 -17.93 2.85 4.69
C VAL A 317 -17.77 1.74 3.66
N ALA A 318 -17.23 0.61 4.10
CA ALA A 318 -17.11 -0.55 3.25
C ALA A 318 -18.43 -1.32 3.19
N LYS A 319 -18.92 -1.58 1.98
CA LYS A 319 -20.08 -2.43 1.70
C LYS A 319 -19.69 -3.87 1.40
N GLY A 320 -18.43 -4.08 0.99
CA GLY A 320 -17.87 -5.38 0.64
C GLY A 320 -16.35 -5.35 0.72
N ALA A 321 -15.71 -6.35 0.15
CA ALA A 321 -14.26 -6.49 0.17
C ALA A 321 -13.53 -5.41 -0.65
N PHE A 322 -14.18 -4.82 -1.66
CA PHE A 322 -13.55 -3.93 -2.60
C PHE A 322 -14.19 -2.54 -2.61
N PRO A 323 -13.37 -1.47 -2.80
CA PRO A 323 -13.87 -0.10 -2.87
C PRO A 323 -14.79 0.14 -4.06
N SER A 324 -15.71 1.10 -3.93
CA SER A 324 -16.68 1.48 -4.98
C SER A 324 -16.02 2.00 -6.26
N THR A 325 -14.73 2.35 -6.22
CA THR A 325 -13.95 2.75 -7.40
C THR A 325 -13.62 1.58 -8.34
N PHE A 326 -13.77 0.34 -7.87
CA PHE A 326 -13.57 -0.85 -8.70
C PHE A 326 -14.87 -1.24 -9.40
N ALA A 327 -14.80 -1.77 -10.61
CA ALA A 327 -15.97 -2.22 -11.37
C ALA A 327 -16.79 -3.30 -10.64
N PHE A 328 -16.13 -4.08 -9.78
CA PHE A 328 -16.72 -5.11 -8.92
C PHE A 328 -16.80 -4.67 -7.45
N GLY A 329 -16.77 -3.36 -7.19
CA GLY A 329 -16.70 -2.80 -5.84
C GLY A 329 -18.01 -2.86 -5.05
N GLY A 330 -17.95 -2.27 -3.85
CA GLY A 330 -19.03 -2.36 -2.86
C GLY A 330 -20.39 -1.83 -3.29
N ASP A 331 -20.47 -0.97 -4.34
CA ASP A 331 -21.76 -0.50 -4.86
C ASP A 331 -22.51 -1.58 -5.67
N SER A 332 -21.82 -2.64 -6.06
CA SER A 332 -22.42 -3.78 -6.78
C SER A 332 -22.97 -4.87 -5.86
N VAL A 333 -22.79 -4.76 -4.54
CA VAL A 333 -23.25 -5.74 -3.54
C VAL A 333 -24.27 -5.15 -2.57
N LYS A 334 -25.06 -6.03 -1.94
CA LYS A 334 -26.06 -5.67 -0.93
C LYS A 334 -25.51 -5.95 0.46
N ALA A 335 -24.97 -4.92 1.11
CA ALA A 335 -24.55 -5.00 2.49
C ALA A 335 -25.69 -4.68 3.46
N LYS A 336 -25.64 -5.27 4.66
CA LYS A 336 -26.58 -4.94 5.74
C LYS A 336 -26.25 -3.55 6.29
N PRO A 337 -27.19 -2.60 6.35
CA PRO A 337 -26.97 -1.29 6.95
C PRO A 337 -26.90 -1.38 8.47
N TYR A 338 -26.33 -0.36 9.11
CA TYR A 338 -26.44 -0.20 10.56
C TYR A 338 -27.93 -0.10 10.96
N ASN A 339 -28.37 -1.02 11.79
CA ASN A 339 -29.75 -1.06 12.28
C ASN A 339 -29.81 -1.79 13.63
N PRO A 340 -29.55 -1.09 14.74
CA PRO A 340 -29.51 -1.70 16.07
C PRO A 340 -30.89 -2.24 16.53
N ASP A 341 -32.01 -1.67 16.04
CA ASP A 341 -33.33 -2.19 16.37
C ASP A 341 -33.60 -3.54 15.71
N LEU A 342 -33.26 -3.67 14.44
CA LEU A 342 -33.35 -4.95 13.73
C LEU A 342 -32.38 -5.97 14.30
N ALA A 343 -31.19 -5.54 14.73
CA ALA A 343 -30.21 -6.42 15.39
C ALA A 343 -30.79 -6.98 16.70
N ARG A 344 -31.40 -6.15 17.56
CA ARG A 344 -32.08 -6.60 18.77
C ARG A 344 -33.22 -7.58 18.45
N ALA A 345 -34.10 -7.23 17.53
CA ALA A 345 -35.19 -8.11 17.12
C ALA A 345 -34.72 -9.46 16.56
N THR A 346 -33.59 -9.46 15.85
CA THR A 346 -32.96 -10.69 15.33
C THR A 346 -32.48 -11.59 16.47
N LEU A 347 -31.85 -11.02 17.51
CA LEU A 347 -31.41 -11.74 18.70
C LEU A 347 -32.59 -12.26 19.51
N ASP A 348 -33.63 -11.44 19.73
CA ASP A 348 -34.87 -11.84 20.43
C ASP A 348 -35.53 -13.06 19.75
N ALA A 349 -35.68 -13.00 18.42
CA ALA A 349 -36.29 -14.09 17.66
C ALA A 349 -35.45 -15.40 17.68
N ALA A 350 -34.14 -15.30 17.93
CA ALA A 350 -33.25 -16.44 18.08
C ALA A 350 -33.15 -16.94 19.55
N GLY A 351 -33.86 -16.32 20.48
CA GLY A 351 -33.90 -16.70 21.91
C GLY A 351 -32.71 -16.16 22.72
N TRP A 352 -32.01 -15.16 22.21
CA TRP A 352 -31.05 -14.39 22.97
C TRP A 352 -31.77 -13.24 23.66
N VAL A 353 -31.99 -13.36 24.97
CA VAL A 353 -32.75 -12.36 25.79
C VAL A 353 -31.93 -12.07 27.06
N ASP A 354 -32.12 -10.86 27.60
CA ASP A 354 -31.55 -10.49 28.90
C ASP A 354 -32.50 -11.08 29.97
N SER A 355 -32.12 -12.25 30.51
CA SER A 355 -33.02 -13.00 31.41
C SER A 355 -32.81 -12.66 32.89
N ASP A 356 -31.65 -12.07 33.25
CA ASP A 356 -31.31 -11.70 34.63
C ASP A 356 -31.28 -10.17 34.88
N GLY A 357 -31.42 -9.37 33.83
CA GLY A 357 -31.51 -7.91 33.92
C GLY A 357 -30.15 -7.20 34.04
N ASP A 358 -29.04 -7.86 33.68
CA ASP A 358 -27.69 -7.30 33.76
C ASP A 358 -27.34 -6.42 32.52
N GLY A 359 -28.22 -6.39 31.52
CA GLY A 359 -28.06 -5.66 30.26
C GLY A 359 -27.34 -6.42 29.18
N ILE A 360 -26.90 -7.66 29.44
CA ILE A 360 -26.31 -8.57 28.47
C ILE A 360 -27.29 -9.70 28.17
N ARG A 361 -27.43 -10.03 26.90
CA ARG A 361 -28.30 -11.12 26.48
C ARG A 361 -27.69 -12.47 26.83
N ASP A 362 -28.54 -13.43 27.16
CA ASP A 362 -28.12 -14.81 27.41
C ASP A 362 -29.05 -15.79 26.67
N LYS A 363 -28.57 -17.02 26.47
CA LYS A 363 -29.32 -18.13 25.90
C LYS A 363 -28.88 -19.43 26.57
N ASN A 364 -29.83 -20.15 27.17
CA ASN A 364 -29.52 -21.39 27.90
C ASN A 364 -28.47 -21.19 29.03
N GLY A 365 -28.50 -20.05 29.72
CA GLY A 365 -27.57 -19.70 30.77
C GLY A 365 -26.15 -19.32 30.31
N GLN A 366 -25.97 -19.11 29.02
CA GLN A 366 -24.69 -18.66 28.45
C GLN A 366 -24.83 -17.19 28.03
N PRO A 367 -24.04 -16.26 28.59
CA PRO A 367 -24.08 -14.86 28.20
C PRO A 367 -23.55 -14.67 26.77
N LEU A 368 -24.16 -13.71 26.04
CA LEU A 368 -23.71 -13.33 24.71
C LEU A 368 -22.46 -12.46 24.81
N ARG A 369 -21.32 -13.13 24.96
CA ARG A 369 -20.01 -12.53 25.11
C ARG A 369 -19.14 -12.86 23.94
N ILE A 370 -18.54 -11.85 23.28
CA ILE A 370 -17.69 -11.95 22.10
C ILE A 370 -16.25 -11.59 22.46
N ARG A 371 -15.32 -12.46 22.15
CA ARG A 371 -13.87 -12.21 22.25
C ARG A 371 -13.39 -11.60 20.94
N TRP A 372 -13.07 -10.30 20.98
CA TRP A 372 -12.65 -9.50 19.83
C TRP A 372 -11.13 -9.39 19.82
N LEU A 373 -10.47 -10.03 18.86
CA LEU A 373 -9.02 -9.97 18.67
C LEU A 373 -8.67 -8.87 17.66
N THR A 374 -7.71 -8.02 18.00
CA THR A 374 -7.14 -7.00 17.14
C THR A 374 -5.69 -6.68 17.54
N TYR A 375 -5.05 -5.68 16.90
CA TYR A 375 -3.64 -5.34 17.14
C TYR A 375 -3.38 -3.83 17.11
N PRO A 376 -2.35 -3.32 17.85
CA PRO A 376 -2.10 -1.89 18.03
C PRO A 376 -1.26 -1.24 16.92
N SER A 377 -0.59 -2.00 16.05
CA SER A 377 0.32 -1.45 15.03
C SER A 377 -0.38 -0.59 13.95
N ARG A 378 -1.72 -0.57 13.99
CA ARG A 378 -2.58 0.35 13.25
C ARG A 378 -3.46 1.08 14.24
N GLN A 379 -3.25 2.39 14.37
CA GLN A 379 -3.94 3.23 15.37
C GLN A 379 -5.48 3.17 15.28
N GLU A 380 -6.01 2.85 14.10
CA GLU A 380 -7.46 2.76 13.86
C GLU A 380 -8.09 1.49 14.44
N GLN A 381 -7.31 0.44 14.60
CA GLN A 381 -7.80 -0.86 15.07
C GLN A 381 -8.34 -0.82 16.51
N PRO A 382 -7.62 -0.27 17.50
CA PRO A 382 -8.17 -0.10 18.85
C PRO A 382 -9.42 0.79 18.86
N LEU A 383 -9.43 1.89 18.08
CA LEU A 383 -10.58 2.81 18.01
C LEU A 383 -11.82 2.12 17.45
N LEU A 384 -11.65 1.27 16.42
CA LEU A 384 -12.74 0.46 15.87
C LEU A 384 -13.27 -0.53 16.91
N ALA A 385 -12.37 -1.22 17.64
CA ALA A 385 -12.76 -2.19 18.65
C ALA A 385 -13.57 -1.54 19.79
N GLU A 386 -13.12 -0.41 20.30
CA GLU A 386 -13.82 0.35 21.35
C GLU A 386 -15.18 0.89 20.87
N SER A 387 -15.22 1.43 19.65
CA SER A 387 -16.49 1.89 19.04
C SER A 387 -17.47 0.74 18.84
N ALA A 388 -17.01 -0.40 18.34
CA ALA A 388 -17.82 -1.60 18.17
C ALA A 388 -18.30 -2.16 19.51
N GLN A 389 -17.45 -2.18 20.54
CA GLN A 389 -17.82 -2.60 21.91
C GLN A 389 -18.98 -1.76 22.45
N ALA A 390 -18.89 -0.44 22.34
CA ALA A 390 -19.96 0.46 22.80
C ALA A 390 -21.27 0.25 22.02
N ASN A 391 -21.20 0.09 20.69
CA ASN A 391 -22.39 -0.15 19.87
C ASN A 391 -23.03 -1.51 20.16
N LEU A 392 -22.24 -2.57 20.29
CA LEU A 392 -22.72 -3.93 20.53
C LEU A 392 -23.28 -4.08 21.93
N LYS A 393 -22.68 -3.41 22.94
CA LYS A 393 -23.24 -3.34 24.29
C LYS A 393 -24.65 -2.75 24.31
N ALA A 394 -24.92 -1.72 23.49
CA ALA A 394 -26.24 -1.11 23.38
C ALA A 394 -27.34 -2.05 22.83
N ILE A 395 -26.96 -3.17 22.24
CA ILE A 395 -27.88 -4.23 21.79
C ILE A 395 -27.78 -5.52 22.63
N GLY A 396 -27.09 -5.47 23.78
CA GLY A 396 -26.98 -6.58 24.72
C GLY A 396 -25.88 -7.60 24.41
N ILE A 397 -24.85 -7.22 23.65
CA ILE A 397 -23.69 -8.06 23.37
C ILE A 397 -22.48 -7.53 24.17
N ASP A 398 -21.93 -8.34 25.06
CA ASP A 398 -20.68 -8.02 25.75
C ASP A 398 -19.47 -8.33 24.85
N VAL A 399 -18.55 -7.37 24.70
CA VAL A 399 -17.34 -7.53 23.88
C VAL A 399 -16.10 -7.41 24.74
N VAL A 400 -15.31 -8.47 24.79
CA VAL A 400 -14.00 -8.50 25.44
C VAL A 400 -12.92 -8.27 24.40
N ILE A 401 -12.28 -7.10 24.44
CA ILE A 401 -11.25 -6.71 23.47
C ILE A 401 -9.90 -7.29 23.90
N ASN A 402 -9.25 -8.03 23.00
CA ASN A 402 -7.85 -8.41 23.07
C ASN A 402 -7.07 -7.66 22.00
N ASN A 403 -6.46 -6.54 22.38
CA ASN A 403 -5.61 -5.71 21.51
C ASN A 403 -4.14 -6.03 21.81
N THR A 404 -3.50 -6.83 20.96
CA THR A 404 -2.15 -7.35 21.22
C THR A 404 -1.27 -7.38 19.98
N ALA A 405 0.03 -7.07 20.15
CA ALA A 405 1.03 -7.23 19.09
C ALA A 405 1.21 -8.71 18.69
N ASP A 406 0.94 -9.65 19.61
CA ASP A 406 1.03 -11.10 19.36
C ASP A 406 -0.22 -11.70 18.70
N HIS A 407 -1.02 -10.88 18.03
CA HIS A 407 -2.27 -11.33 17.39
C HIS A 407 -2.07 -12.47 16.38
N ASN A 408 -0.90 -12.54 15.74
CA ASN A 408 -0.58 -13.58 14.76
C ASN A 408 -0.50 -14.98 15.36
N SER A 409 0.03 -15.12 16.58
CA SER A 409 0.06 -16.41 17.29
C SER A 409 -1.32 -16.80 17.85
N ILE A 410 -2.17 -15.81 18.14
CA ILE A 410 -3.50 -16.01 18.69
C ILE A 410 -4.51 -16.37 17.60
N ARG A 411 -4.49 -15.68 16.44
CA ARG A 411 -5.47 -15.89 15.37
C ARG A 411 -5.47 -17.30 14.77
N VAL A 412 -4.38 -18.03 14.88
CA VAL A 412 -4.30 -19.44 14.43
C VAL A 412 -4.83 -20.44 15.47
N ARG A 413 -5.28 -19.97 16.63
CA ARG A 413 -5.87 -20.74 17.73
C ARG A 413 -7.34 -20.37 17.90
N PRO A 414 -8.27 -21.03 17.20
CA PRO A 414 -9.68 -20.62 17.13
C PRO A 414 -10.40 -20.66 18.48
N GLU A 415 -9.89 -21.41 19.47
CA GLU A 415 -10.43 -21.44 20.82
C GLU A 415 -10.21 -20.14 21.61
N LEU A 416 -9.36 -19.21 21.15
CA LEU A 416 -9.00 -18.00 21.88
C LEU A 416 -9.76 -16.73 21.45
N TRP A 417 -10.51 -16.77 20.35
CA TRP A 417 -11.21 -15.62 19.82
C TRP A 417 -12.51 -16.01 19.12
N ASP A 418 -13.42 -15.04 18.94
CA ASP A 418 -14.68 -15.20 18.22
C ASP A 418 -14.72 -14.34 16.96
N ILE A 419 -14.13 -13.15 17.02
CA ILE A 419 -13.96 -12.22 15.89
C ILE A 419 -12.50 -11.77 15.83
N TYR A 420 -11.89 -11.85 14.67
CA TYR A 420 -10.57 -11.26 14.41
C TYR A 420 -10.69 -10.13 13.40
N VAL A 421 -10.31 -8.91 13.80
CA VAL A 421 -10.36 -7.74 12.95
C VAL A 421 -8.97 -7.35 12.47
N SER A 422 -8.84 -7.19 11.17
CA SER A 422 -7.59 -6.83 10.52
C SER A 422 -7.78 -5.72 9.47
N ALA A 423 -6.67 -5.08 9.12
CA ALA A 423 -6.60 -4.10 8.02
C ALA A 423 -5.67 -4.64 6.94
N MET A 424 -6.23 -5.03 5.81
CA MET A 424 -5.47 -5.64 4.71
C MET A 424 -5.83 -4.99 3.37
N VAL A 425 -4.88 -5.01 2.44
CA VAL A 425 -5.15 -4.67 1.04
C VAL A 425 -5.87 -5.85 0.40
N THR A 426 -7.09 -5.65 -0.08
CA THR A 426 -7.96 -6.73 -0.56
C THR A 426 -7.81 -7.03 -2.05
N ALA A 427 -7.23 -6.10 -2.83
CA ALA A 427 -6.92 -6.31 -4.24
C ALA A 427 -5.62 -5.56 -4.62
N PRO A 428 -4.45 -6.03 -4.15
CA PRO A 428 -3.17 -5.35 -4.39
C PRO A 428 -2.80 -5.28 -5.87
N THR A 429 -3.24 -6.26 -6.65
CA THR A 429 -2.99 -6.35 -8.09
C THR A 429 -4.19 -5.92 -8.96
N GLY A 430 -5.22 -5.31 -8.35
CA GLY A 430 -6.46 -4.95 -9.06
C GLY A 430 -7.34 -6.13 -9.44
N ASP A 431 -6.92 -7.37 -9.19
CA ASP A 431 -7.71 -8.57 -9.45
C ASP A 431 -8.51 -9.00 -8.22
N PRO A 432 -9.78 -9.39 -8.36
CA PRO A 432 -10.64 -9.76 -7.24
C PRO A 432 -10.27 -11.09 -6.58
N ALA A 433 -9.51 -11.96 -7.23
CA ALA A 433 -9.20 -13.30 -6.71
C ALA A 433 -8.44 -13.23 -5.38
N TYR A 434 -7.58 -12.22 -5.20
CA TYR A 434 -6.68 -12.13 -4.06
C TYR A 434 -7.39 -12.20 -2.71
N PHE A 435 -8.46 -11.42 -2.50
CA PHE A 435 -9.19 -11.46 -1.23
C PHE A 435 -9.70 -12.87 -0.90
N PHE A 436 -10.30 -13.52 -1.87
CA PHE A 436 -10.92 -14.83 -1.65
C PHE A 436 -9.88 -15.92 -1.45
N THR A 437 -8.84 -15.96 -2.30
CA THR A 437 -7.76 -16.95 -2.20
C THR A 437 -6.92 -16.78 -0.95
N THR A 438 -6.86 -15.56 -0.39
CA THR A 438 -6.10 -15.27 0.82
C THR A 438 -6.92 -15.52 2.09
N HIS A 439 -8.21 -15.16 2.11
CA HIS A 439 -8.99 -15.07 3.35
C HIS A 439 -10.20 -15.98 3.43
N ALA A 440 -10.81 -16.39 2.31
CA ALA A 440 -12.18 -16.91 2.33
C ALA A 440 -12.35 -18.37 1.85
N LEU A 441 -11.44 -18.87 1.00
CA LEU A 441 -11.51 -20.25 0.50
C LEU A 441 -10.92 -21.23 1.53
N ASP A 442 -11.32 -22.51 1.43
CA ASP A 442 -10.88 -23.57 2.35
C ASP A 442 -9.36 -23.70 2.46
N ARG A 443 -8.66 -23.53 1.33
CA ARG A 443 -7.19 -23.63 1.25
C ARG A 443 -6.46 -22.31 1.47
N SER A 444 -7.18 -21.26 1.85
CA SER A 444 -6.58 -19.96 2.12
C SER A 444 -5.69 -20.00 3.34
N ALA A 445 -4.48 -19.45 3.21
CA ALA A 445 -3.48 -19.44 4.28
C ALA A 445 -3.95 -18.71 5.55
N VAL A 446 -4.88 -17.77 5.40
CA VAL A 446 -5.40 -16.94 6.50
C VAL A 446 -6.93 -17.04 6.68
N ASN A 447 -7.57 -18.11 6.20
CA ASN A 447 -8.94 -18.45 6.59
C ASN A 447 -8.97 -19.01 8.03
N ASN A 448 -8.49 -18.22 8.98
CA ASN A 448 -8.42 -18.62 10.39
C ASN A 448 -9.81 -18.76 11.04
N GLY A 449 -10.84 -18.17 10.43
CA GLY A 449 -12.24 -18.28 10.85
C GLY A 449 -12.88 -19.61 10.47
N HIS A 450 -12.20 -20.46 9.71
CA HIS A 450 -12.72 -21.75 9.21
C HIS A 450 -14.06 -21.63 8.49
N TYR A 451 -14.26 -20.53 7.76
CA TYR A 451 -15.41 -20.37 6.90
C TYR A 451 -15.35 -21.37 5.73
N HIS A 452 -16.50 -21.94 5.38
CA HIS A 452 -16.64 -22.86 4.26
C HIS A 452 -17.93 -22.54 3.49
N SER A 453 -17.85 -22.56 2.15
CA SER A 453 -19.00 -22.42 1.26
C SER A 453 -18.75 -23.10 -0.07
N ASP A 454 -19.50 -24.17 -0.36
CA ASP A 454 -19.43 -24.90 -1.65
C ASP A 454 -19.69 -23.96 -2.84
N LYS A 455 -20.61 -22.99 -2.66
CA LYS A 455 -20.93 -21.98 -3.67
C LYS A 455 -19.73 -21.08 -3.94
N LEU A 456 -19.04 -20.61 -2.90
CA LEU A 456 -17.86 -19.77 -3.03
C LEU A 456 -16.72 -20.53 -3.72
N GLU A 457 -16.49 -21.79 -3.35
CA GLU A 457 -15.48 -22.65 -3.98
C GLU A 457 -15.76 -22.89 -5.47
N ALA A 458 -17.04 -23.07 -5.86
CA ALA A 458 -17.43 -23.23 -7.26
C ALA A 458 -17.17 -21.94 -8.07
N LEU A 459 -17.56 -20.78 -7.53
CA LEU A 459 -17.33 -19.48 -8.16
C LEU A 459 -15.83 -19.18 -8.29
N ALA A 460 -15.02 -19.55 -7.30
CA ALA A 460 -13.57 -19.36 -7.35
C ALA A 460 -12.91 -20.20 -8.45
N ARG A 461 -13.36 -21.45 -8.65
CA ARG A 461 -12.89 -22.27 -9.78
C ARG A 461 -13.23 -21.62 -11.12
N GLU A 462 -14.48 -21.16 -11.30
CA GLU A 462 -14.90 -20.46 -12.53
C GLU A 462 -14.07 -19.18 -12.75
N LEU A 463 -13.81 -18.41 -11.69
CA LEU A 463 -12.99 -17.19 -11.75
C LEU A 463 -11.56 -17.50 -12.24
N ASN A 464 -10.95 -18.57 -11.76
CA ASN A 464 -9.59 -18.96 -12.14
C ASN A 464 -9.44 -19.38 -13.61
N ASP A 465 -10.53 -19.85 -14.24
CA ASP A 465 -10.54 -20.25 -15.65
C ASP A 465 -11.05 -19.13 -16.58
N THR A 466 -11.47 -18.00 -16.03
CA THR A 466 -12.08 -16.89 -16.78
C THR A 466 -11.05 -15.82 -17.12
N PHE A 467 -10.80 -15.57 -18.42
CA PHE A 467 -9.92 -14.49 -18.92
C PHE A 467 -10.65 -13.17 -19.19
N ASP A 468 -11.97 -13.22 -19.45
CA ASP A 468 -12.76 -12.02 -19.69
C ASP A 468 -12.89 -11.17 -18.43
N VAL A 469 -12.36 -9.94 -18.47
CA VAL A 469 -12.27 -9.02 -17.32
C VAL A 469 -13.66 -8.66 -16.77
N LYS A 470 -14.66 -8.47 -17.65
CA LYS A 470 -16.03 -8.14 -17.23
C LYS A 470 -16.66 -9.32 -16.49
N LYS A 471 -16.53 -10.53 -17.05
CA LYS A 471 -17.04 -11.76 -16.42
C LYS A 471 -16.35 -12.02 -15.08
N ARG A 472 -15.03 -11.76 -14.97
CA ARG A 472 -14.31 -11.83 -13.67
C ARG A 472 -14.93 -10.88 -12.65
N GLY A 473 -15.27 -9.66 -13.05
CA GLY A 473 -15.95 -8.69 -12.20
C GLY A 473 -17.33 -9.19 -11.74
N GLU A 474 -18.13 -9.76 -12.64
CA GLU A 474 -19.45 -10.34 -12.32
C GLU A 474 -19.34 -11.51 -11.32
N LEU A 475 -18.34 -12.38 -11.49
CA LEU A 475 -18.04 -13.47 -10.55
C LEU A 475 -17.60 -12.92 -9.18
N ALA A 476 -16.77 -11.90 -9.17
CA ALA A 476 -16.33 -11.26 -7.93
C ALA A 476 -17.49 -10.67 -7.12
N VAL A 477 -18.47 -10.05 -7.79
CA VAL A 477 -19.70 -9.56 -7.14
C VAL A 477 -20.49 -10.72 -6.52
N GLN A 478 -20.65 -11.84 -7.23
CA GLN A 478 -21.34 -13.01 -6.69
C GLN A 478 -20.59 -13.63 -5.50
N MET A 479 -19.26 -13.69 -5.56
CA MET A 479 -18.41 -14.18 -4.47
C MET A 479 -18.52 -13.29 -3.23
N GLN A 480 -18.44 -11.95 -3.40
CA GLN A 480 -18.65 -10.99 -2.31
C GLN A 480 -20.04 -11.14 -1.69
N GLN A 481 -21.09 -11.25 -2.54
CA GLN A 481 -22.46 -11.40 -2.03
C GLN A 481 -22.61 -12.69 -1.22
N THR A 482 -21.93 -13.77 -1.63
CA THR A 482 -21.96 -15.05 -0.89
C THR A 482 -21.40 -14.87 0.53
N VAL A 483 -20.24 -14.26 0.69
CA VAL A 483 -19.65 -14.05 2.04
C VAL A 483 -20.45 -13.05 2.88
N LEU A 484 -21.16 -12.09 2.25
CA LEU A 484 -22.04 -11.13 2.94
C LEU A 484 -23.35 -11.76 3.37
N ASP A 485 -23.93 -12.66 2.57
CA ASP A 485 -25.17 -13.36 2.90
C ASP A 485 -24.97 -14.31 4.10
N ASP A 486 -23.81 -14.94 4.17
CA ASP A 486 -23.42 -15.85 5.25
C ASP A 486 -22.92 -15.09 6.52
N ASP A 487 -22.79 -13.75 6.45
CA ASP A 487 -22.14 -12.94 7.49
C ASP A 487 -20.75 -13.50 7.90
N ALA A 488 -20.02 -14.07 6.95
CA ALA A 488 -18.71 -14.67 7.20
C ALA A 488 -17.61 -13.62 7.41
N PHE A 489 -17.81 -12.45 6.81
CA PHE A 489 -16.96 -11.28 6.96
C PHE A 489 -17.82 -10.03 7.19
N ILE A 490 -17.33 -9.13 8.05
CA ILE A 490 -17.92 -7.81 8.21
C ILE A 490 -16.89 -6.79 7.73
N PHE A 491 -17.24 -6.02 6.70
CA PHE A 491 -16.40 -4.95 6.18
C PHE A 491 -16.80 -3.63 6.85
N PHE A 492 -15.85 -2.94 7.46
CA PHE A 492 -16.12 -1.71 8.21
C PHE A 492 -15.82 -0.46 7.39
N SER A 493 -14.60 -0.35 6.90
CA SER A 493 -14.12 0.84 6.20
C SER A 493 -13.04 0.48 5.17
N HIS A 494 -13.04 1.19 4.05
CA HIS A 494 -11.88 1.31 3.19
C HIS A 494 -11.11 2.57 3.57
N LEU A 495 -9.80 2.49 3.65
CA LEU A 495 -8.96 3.66 3.90
C LEU A 495 -8.69 4.43 2.61
N LYS A 496 -8.49 5.72 2.77
CA LYS A 496 -7.85 6.56 1.76
C LYS A 496 -6.36 6.60 2.00
N MET A 497 -5.60 6.74 0.93
CA MET A 497 -4.21 7.12 0.96
C MET A 497 -4.13 8.63 0.75
N SER A 498 -3.33 9.32 1.54
CA SER A 498 -3.18 10.76 1.46
C SER A 498 -1.71 11.15 1.33
N MET A 499 -1.44 12.10 0.44
CA MET A 499 -0.16 12.77 0.24
C MET A 499 -0.31 14.25 0.52
N ILE A 500 0.65 14.81 1.23
CA ILE A 500 0.67 16.23 1.57
C ILE A 500 1.98 16.81 1.09
N THR A 501 1.91 17.92 0.33
CA THR A 501 3.09 18.66 -0.14
C THR A 501 2.96 20.12 0.21
N LYS A 502 4.08 20.85 0.23
CA LYS A 502 4.04 22.31 0.11
C LYS A 502 3.36 22.69 -1.21
N ASP A 503 2.67 23.84 -1.25
CA ASP A 503 2.03 24.35 -2.48
C ASP A 503 3.03 24.83 -3.54
N THR A 504 4.33 24.85 -3.21
CA THR A 504 5.45 25.07 -4.12
C THR A 504 5.84 23.84 -4.94
N VAL A 505 5.19 22.68 -4.70
CA VAL A 505 5.43 21.40 -5.39
C VAL A 505 4.15 20.96 -6.09
N VAL A 506 4.28 20.45 -7.30
CA VAL A 506 3.20 19.84 -8.07
C VAL A 506 3.58 18.43 -8.54
N GLY A 507 2.60 17.61 -8.86
CA GLY A 507 2.80 16.29 -9.48
C GLY A 507 3.04 15.14 -8.50
N LEU A 508 3.10 15.38 -7.17
CA LEU A 508 2.99 14.32 -6.19
C LEU A 508 1.51 14.06 -5.92
N THR A 509 1.03 12.88 -6.24
CA THR A 509 -0.39 12.51 -6.07
C THR A 509 -0.51 11.13 -5.47
N ALA A 510 -1.47 10.96 -4.57
CA ALA A 510 -1.80 9.65 -4.05
C ALA A 510 -2.36 8.74 -5.15
N HIS A 511 -1.91 7.48 -5.19
CA HIS A 511 -2.41 6.44 -6.07
C HIS A 511 -3.00 5.28 -5.24
N PRO A 512 -4.05 4.56 -5.71
CA PRO A 512 -4.66 3.47 -4.93
C PRO A 512 -3.72 2.35 -4.49
N THR A 513 -2.58 2.17 -5.19
CA THR A 513 -1.57 1.15 -4.87
C THR A 513 -0.43 1.65 -4.01
N ASP A 514 -0.27 2.97 -3.82
CA ASP A 514 0.92 3.61 -3.24
C ASP A 514 2.25 3.34 -4.00
N PHE A 515 2.19 3.12 -5.32
CA PHE A 515 3.37 2.76 -6.13
C PHE A 515 3.94 3.90 -6.98
N TYR A 516 3.12 4.81 -7.48
CA TYR A 516 3.51 5.79 -8.53
C TYR A 516 3.57 7.22 -7.98
N GLU A 517 4.36 7.45 -6.94
CA GLU A 517 4.38 8.73 -6.25
C GLU A 517 5.41 9.67 -6.85
N ILE A 518 6.68 9.27 -6.89
CA ILE A 518 7.76 10.05 -7.49
C ILE A 518 7.86 9.69 -8.98
N THR A 519 7.28 10.53 -9.81
CA THR A 519 7.19 10.35 -11.25
C THR A 519 7.83 11.53 -12.00
N ALA A 520 7.92 11.49 -13.32
CA ALA A 520 8.36 12.64 -14.12
C ALA A 520 7.43 13.86 -14.04
N LYS A 521 6.23 13.72 -13.47
CA LYS A 521 5.29 14.82 -13.25
C LYS A 521 5.64 15.66 -12.01
N LEU A 522 6.48 15.13 -11.12
CA LEU A 522 6.94 15.83 -9.94
C LEU A 522 7.82 17.01 -10.34
N ALA A 523 7.40 18.21 -9.98
CA ALA A 523 8.06 19.45 -10.40
C ALA A 523 7.84 20.58 -9.38
N PRO A 524 8.69 21.60 -9.38
CA PRO A 524 8.38 22.87 -8.73
C PRO A 524 7.10 23.48 -9.30
N ALA A 525 6.26 24.05 -8.45
CA ALA A 525 5.08 24.77 -8.89
C ALA A 525 5.48 25.99 -9.74
N PRO A 526 4.72 26.33 -10.79
CA PRO A 526 4.93 27.58 -11.53
C PRO A 526 4.90 28.78 -10.56
N ALA A 527 5.77 29.78 -10.81
CA ALA A 527 5.72 31.02 -10.03
C ALA A 527 4.30 31.60 -10.06
N LYS A 528 3.74 31.90 -8.91
CA LYS A 528 2.45 32.62 -8.83
C LYS A 528 2.64 33.98 -9.49
N GLN A 529 1.93 34.23 -10.59
CA GLN A 529 1.92 35.52 -11.29
C GLN A 529 1.22 36.59 -10.46
#